data_599a3c31e54b61b3447a1097bf30ef72
#
_entry.id   599a3c31e54b61b3447a1097bf30ef72
#
_cell.length_a   1.000
_cell.length_b   1.000
_cell.length_c   1.000
_cell.angle_alpha   90.00
_cell.angle_beta   90.00
_cell.angle_gamma   90.00
#
_symmetry.space_group_name_H-M   'P 1'
#
loop_
_entity.id
_entity.type
_entity.pdbx_description
1 polymer ?
#
loop_
_entity_poly.entity_id
_entity_poly.type
_entity_poly.pdbx_seq_one_letter_code
_entity_poly.pdbx_strand_id
1 'polypeptide(L)'
;MTIRSGERQQQTCTPSRVLLTGGRAPITLDLARMLHRFGHRVYIAESMEQHLCRGSGVVEQCALVPSPRHQTTAYLSALEACVKRWQIDLLIPMCEEIFYVAQGAEQLRKHCRVLVSSPEQLHALHHKYDFIQLAKSMGLSVPDTYLIQNSQEQLEIQHVLIKSGEWVWKPVYSRFAAKVRMPIHQAPPGEELISRGSPWVAQRYIHGRGLCTYSVVHEGQLVAHATYESKFRTGDVGASVFFEQVEHDGAYQWVKQFVQQVAFSGQIGFDFIEESDGRVYAIECNPRATSGIHLFHPGDGLVRALFEPESLLNEKKEITPQSGDKAMLALPMLGSGIRQANSRANLRSWMTAWHRARDVVYTRQDKHPFFAQIAVVLAAWRIARAQRITLTEALTHDIEWNGEQQ
;
A
#
# COMPACT_ATOMS: atom_id res chain seq x y z
N MET A 1 12.14 -45.08 4.36
CA MET A 1 12.75 -44.50 3.15
C MET A 1 11.61 -44.35 2.14
N THR A 2 10.94 -43.22 2.14
CA THR A 2 9.84 -42.94 1.21
C THR A 2 10.00 -41.49 0.78
N ILE A 3 10.57 -41.32 -0.40
CA ILE A 3 10.81 -40.05 -1.07
C ILE A 3 9.45 -39.54 -1.53
N ARG A 4 8.96 -38.44 -0.92
CA ARG A 4 7.80 -37.70 -1.45
C ARG A 4 8.28 -36.84 -2.60
N SER A 5 8.13 -37.36 -3.80
CA SER A 5 8.21 -36.64 -5.07
C SER A 5 6.99 -35.71 -5.20
N GLY A 6 7.13 -34.49 -4.71
CA GLY A 6 6.23 -33.39 -4.99
C GLY A 6 6.83 -32.56 -6.13
N GLU A 7 6.79 -33.05 -7.36
CA GLU A 7 6.98 -32.20 -8.55
C GLU A 7 5.81 -31.24 -8.63
N ARG A 8 6.02 -30.02 -8.13
CA ARG A 8 5.14 -28.88 -8.41
C ARG A 8 5.27 -28.60 -9.90
N GLN A 9 4.22 -28.82 -10.65
CA GLN A 9 4.08 -28.34 -12.02
C GLN A 9 4.35 -26.83 -12.01
N GLN A 10 5.54 -26.44 -12.43
CA GLN A 10 5.83 -25.07 -12.86
C GLN A 10 4.98 -24.86 -14.13
N GLN A 11 3.79 -24.27 -13.96
CA GLN A 11 3.07 -23.74 -15.10
C GLN A 11 3.96 -22.64 -15.71
N THR A 12 4.47 -22.90 -16.89
CA THR A 12 5.37 -22.02 -17.64
C THR A 12 4.55 -20.87 -18.21
N CYS A 13 4.39 -19.80 -17.41
CA CYS A 13 4.01 -18.52 -17.98
C CYS A 13 5.13 -18.08 -18.92
N THR A 14 4.78 -17.58 -20.11
CA THR A 14 5.79 -17.04 -21.05
C THR A 14 6.58 -15.93 -20.37
N PRO A 15 7.93 -16.00 -20.37
CA PRO A 15 8.75 -14.96 -19.76
C PRO A 15 8.41 -13.58 -20.32
N SER A 16 8.03 -12.66 -19.44
CA SER A 16 7.66 -11.29 -19.80
C SER A 16 8.64 -10.29 -19.19
N ARG A 17 8.75 -9.11 -19.80
CA ARG A 17 9.53 -7.98 -19.29
C ARG A 17 8.60 -7.07 -18.51
N VAL A 18 8.85 -6.92 -17.22
CA VAL A 18 7.98 -6.19 -16.29
C VAL A 18 8.67 -4.94 -15.78
N LEU A 19 8.04 -3.80 -15.94
CA LEU A 19 8.49 -2.55 -15.34
C LEU A 19 7.70 -2.29 -14.06
N LEU A 20 8.39 -2.23 -12.93
CA LEU A 20 7.83 -1.78 -11.66
C LEU A 20 8.27 -0.35 -11.38
N THR A 21 7.39 0.47 -10.82
CA THR A 21 7.75 1.77 -10.26
C THR A 21 7.88 1.68 -8.72
N GLY A 22 8.33 2.73 -8.05
CA GLY A 22 8.43 2.75 -6.59
C GLY A 22 9.46 1.78 -6.02
N GLY A 23 10.65 1.67 -6.64
CA GLY A 23 11.73 0.76 -6.26
C GLY A 23 12.29 0.95 -4.85
N ARG A 24 11.93 2.05 -4.17
CA ARG A 24 12.27 2.32 -2.76
C ARG A 24 11.43 1.51 -1.77
N ALA A 25 10.25 1.05 -2.18
CA ALA A 25 9.30 0.38 -1.30
C ALA A 25 9.63 -1.12 -1.15
N PRO A 26 9.58 -1.68 0.08
CA PRO A 26 9.78 -3.11 0.30
C PRO A 26 8.82 -3.99 -0.49
N ILE A 27 7.58 -3.54 -0.72
CA ILE A 27 6.57 -4.27 -1.52
C ILE A 27 7.02 -4.45 -2.97
N THR A 28 7.72 -3.46 -3.54
CA THR A 28 8.26 -3.54 -4.91
C THR A 28 9.38 -4.58 -5.00
N LEU A 29 10.26 -4.61 -4.00
CA LEU A 29 11.34 -5.60 -3.91
C LEU A 29 10.78 -7.02 -3.79
N ASP A 30 9.77 -7.24 -2.95
CA ASP A 30 9.15 -8.56 -2.79
C ASP A 30 8.47 -9.03 -4.08
N LEU A 31 7.71 -8.16 -4.74
CA LEU A 31 7.10 -8.48 -6.03
C LEU A 31 8.16 -8.75 -7.11
N ALA A 32 9.24 -7.95 -7.15
CA ALA A 32 10.34 -8.17 -8.08
C ALA A 32 10.96 -9.57 -7.91
N ARG A 33 11.16 -10.02 -6.68
CA ARG A 33 11.65 -11.36 -6.35
C ARG A 33 10.69 -12.47 -6.78
N MET A 34 9.38 -12.26 -6.56
CA MET A 34 8.35 -13.20 -7.01
C MET A 34 8.36 -13.32 -8.54
N LEU A 35 8.33 -12.20 -9.24
CA LEU A 35 8.36 -12.15 -10.71
C LEU A 35 9.60 -12.83 -11.29
N HIS A 36 10.79 -12.51 -10.75
CA HIS A 36 12.05 -13.12 -11.19
C HIS A 36 12.03 -14.64 -11.00
N ARG A 37 11.50 -15.14 -9.88
CA ARG A 37 11.40 -16.58 -9.61
C ARG A 37 10.45 -17.30 -10.57
N PHE A 38 9.47 -16.59 -11.13
CA PHE A 38 8.59 -17.10 -12.19
C PHE A 38 9.19 -16.96 -13.60
N GLY A 39 10.44 -16.48 -13.71
CA GLY A 39 11.16 -16.37 -14.97
C GLY A 39 10.92 -15.05 -15.71
N HIS A 40 10.21 -14.08 -15.13
CA HIS A 40 10.07 -12.76 -15.71
C HIS A 40 11.34 -11.93 -15.53
N ARG A 41 11.60 -11.03 -16.48
CA ARG A 41 12.69 -10.04 -16.40
C ARG A 41 12.15 -8.75 -15.80
N VAL A 42 12.74 -8.32 -14.69
CA VAL A 42 12.25 -7.19 -13.89
C VAL A 42 13.10 -5.96 -14.12
N TYR A 43 12.44 -4.85 -14.40
CA TYR A 43 13.02 -3.52 -14.57
C TYR A 43 12.39 -2.57 -13.56
N ILE A 44 13.15 -1.55 -13.13
CA ILE A 44 12.68 -0.57 -12.14
C ILE A 44 12.80 0.84 -12.70
N ALA A 45 11.75 1.64 -12.57
CA ALA A 45 11.77 3.10 -12.72
C ALA A 45 11.54 3.74 -11.35
N GLU A 46 12.46 4.63 -10.93
CA GLU A 46 12.45 5.23 -9.59
C GLU A 46 12.97 6.66 -9.65
N SER A 47 12.32 7.57 -8.94
CA SER A 47 12.72 8.99 -8.86
C SER A 47 13.76 9.29 -7.77
N MET A 48 13.94 8.36 -6.83
CA MET A 48 15.02 8.44 -5.84
C MET A 48 16.23 7.63 -6.29
N GLU A 49 17.40 8.28 -6.35
CA GLU A 49 18.61 7.59 -6.80
C GLU A 49 19.01 6.41 -5.92
N GLN A 50 18.87 6.55 -4.60
CA GLN A 50 19.13 5.47 -3.64
C GLN A 50 17.80 4.79 -3.28
N HIS A 51 17.62 3.54 -3.71
CA HIS A 51 16.40 2.78 -3.46
C HIS A 51 16.68 1.29 -3.25
N LEU A 52 15.76 0.57 -2.62
CA LEU A 52 15.96 -0.83 -2.21
C LEU A 52 16.24 -1.77 -3.38
N CYS A 53 15.56 -1.59 -4.49
CA CYS A 53 15.70 -2.45 -5.67
C CYS A 53 17.01 -2.20 -6.42
N ARG A 54 17.72 -1.09 -6.18
CA ARG A 54 19.01 -0.81 -6.81
C ARG A 54 20.08 -1.79 -6.29
N GLY A 55 20.63 -2.57 -7.17
CA GLY A 55 21.63 -3.59 -6.80
C GLY A 55 21.04 -4.92 -6.33
N SER A 56 19.71 -5.09 -6.33
CA SER A 56 19.10 -6.41 -6.18
C SER A 56 19.45 -7.30 -7.37
N GLY A 57 19.87 -8.54 -7.10
CA GLY A 57 20.25 -9.51 -8.14
C GLY A 57 19.09 -10.00 -9.00
N VAL A 58 17.84 -9.64 -8.64
CA VAL A 58 16.63 -10.02 -9.40
C VAL A 58 16.19 -8.93 -10.38
N VAL A 59 16.84 -7.76 -10.36
CA VAL A 59 16.52 -6.62 -11.22
C VAL A 59 17.51 -6.53 -12.36
N GLU A 60 17.03 -6.54 -13.58
CA GLU A 60 17.86 -6.45 -14.79
C GLU A 60 18.49 -5.04 -14.94
N GLN A 61 17.66 -4.01 -14.85
CA GLN A 61 18.07 -2.62 -14.98
C GLN A 61 17.17 -1.69 -14.17
N CYS A 62 17.76 -0.57 -13.75
CA CYS A 62 17.04 0.54 -13.10
C CYS A 62 17.21 1.82 -13.92
N ALA A 63 16.15 2.62 -14.01
CA ALA A 63 16.19 3.99 -14.52
C ALA A 63 15.88 4.99 -13.41
N LEU A 64 16.69 6.03 -13.31
CA LEU A 64 16.34 7.23 -12.56
C LEU A 64 15.42 8.07 -13.45
N VAL A 65 14.21 8.35 -12.95
CA VAL A 65 13.18 9.13 -13.65
C VAL A 65 12.89 10.42 -12.88
N PRO A 66 12.34 11.46 -13.54
CA PRO A 66 11.89 12.66 -12.85
C PRO A 66 10.87 12.38 -11.75
N SER A 67 10.71 13.30 -10.79
CA SER A 67 9.69 13.21 -9.76
C SER A 67 8.28 13.21 -10.38
N PRO A 68 7.45 12.21 -10.13
CA PRO A 68 6.08 12.20 -10.65
C PRO A 68 5.26 13.40 -10.18
N ARG A 69 5.40 13.81 -8.91
CA ARG A 69 4.66 14.94 -8.34
C ARG A 69 5.09 16.30 -8.90
N HIS A 70 6.39 16.52 -9.07
CA HIS A 70 6.91 17.84 -9.42
C HIS A 70 7.18 18.02 -10.93
N GLN A 71 7.26 16.94 -11.67
CA GLN A 71 7.63 16.92 -13.10
C GLN A 71 6.84 15.84 -13.85
N THR A 72 5.50 15.83 -13.70
CA THR A 72 4.62 14.76 -14.18
C THR A 72 4.81 14.46 -15.67
N THR A 73 4.81 15.48 -16.53
CA THR A 73 5.00 15.29 -17.98
C THR A 73 6.36 14.66 -18.31
N ALA A 74 7.43 15.12 -17.68
CA ALA A 74 8.78 14.58 -17.87
C ALA A 74 8.88 13.13 -17.33
N TYR A 75 8.21 12.84 -16.20
CA TYR A 75 8.11 11.51 -15.63
C TYR A 75 7.43 10.54 -16.58
N LEU A 76 6.26 10.89 -17.14
CA LEU A 76 5.52 10.07 -18.09
C LEU A 76 6.32 9.83 -19.37
N SER A 77 7.00 10.86 -19.89
CA SER A 77 7.88 10.71 -21.06
C SER A 77 9.05 9.77 -20.77
N ALA A 78 9.64 9.84 -19.56
CA ALA A 78 10.72 8.95 -19.15
C ALA A 78 10.23 7.49 -19.01
N LEU A 79 9.03 7.28 -18.46
CA LEU A 79 8.42 5.94 -18.40
C LEU A 79 8.19 5.36 -19.81
N GLU A 80 7.63 6.17 -20.72
CA GLU A 80 7.43 5.74 -22.12
C GLU A 80 8.75 5.37 -22.80
N ALA A 81 9.81 6.16 -22.58
CA ALA A 81 11.16 5.84 -23.08
C ALA A 81 11.69 4.52 -22.49
N CYS A 82 11.49 4.25 -21.19
CA CYS A 82 11.84 2.99 -20.56
C CYS A 82 11.06 1.82 -21.16
N VAL A 83 9.75 1.97 -21.33
CA VAL A 83 8.87 0.95 -21.93
C VAL A 83 9.35 0.57 -23.32
N LYS A 84 9.62 1.55 -24.17
CA LYS A 84 10.11 1.34 -25.54
C LYS A 84 11.53 0.71 -25.55
N ARG A 85 12.46 1.29 -24.79
CA ARG A 85 13.86 0.85 -24.73
C ARG A 85 14.01 -0.61 -24.29
N TRP A 86 13.24 -1.00 -23.26
CA TRP A 86 13.34 -2.32 -22.67
C TRP A 86 12.30 -3.29 -23.22
N GLN A 87 11.44 -2.83 -24.15
CA GLN A 87 10.34 -3.62 -24.73
C GLN A 87 9.49 -4.27 -23.63
N ILE A 88 8.99 -3.44 -22.73
CA ILE A 88 8.20 -3.87 -21.57
C ILE A 88 6.85 -4.43 -22.03
N ASP A 89 6.45 -5.55 -21.47
CA ASP A 89 5.15 -6.18 -21.71
C ASP A 89 4.09 -5.71 -20.71
N LEU A 90 4.52 -5.45 -19.45
CA LEU A 90 3.62 -5.05 -18.36
C LEU A 90 4.28 -4.01 -17.46
N LEU A 91 3.59 -2.89 -17.24
CA LEU A 91 3.94 -1.86 -16.26
C LEU A 91 3.02 -1.99 -15.05
N ILE A 92 3.61 -2.09 -13.86
CA ILE A 92 2.89 -2.18 -12.57
C ILE A 92 3.36 -1.06 -11.66
N PRO A 93 2.55 -0.01 -11.45
CA PRO A 93 2.82 0.99 -10.43
C PRO A 93 2.56 0.42 -9.03
N MET A 94 3.49 0.68 -8.08
CA MET A 94 3.47 0.04 -6.77
C MET A 94 3.05 0.96 -5.62
N CYS A 95 3.28 2.27 -5.76
CA CYS A 95 2.99 3.27 -4.71
C CYS A 95 2.07 4.38 -5.25
N GLU A 96 2.14 5.59 -4.67
CA GLU A 96 1.25 6.69 -5.09
C GLU A 96 1.59 7.32 -6.43
N GLU A 97 2.73 7.00 -7.00
CA GLU A 97 2.99 7.34 -8.41
C GLU A 97 1.96 6.73 -9.37
N ILE A 98 1.14 5.78 -8.92
CA ILE A 98 0.00 5.23 -9.69
C ILE A 98 -0.95 6.33 -10.17
N PHE A 99 -1.18 7.38 -9.38
CA PHE A 99 -2.06 8.49 -9.75
C PHE A 99 -1.53 9.27 -10.95
N TYR A 100 -0.22 9.44 -11.03
CA TYR A 100 0.46 10.08 -12.16
C TYR A 100 0.55 9.14 -13.38
N VAL A 101 0.86 7.85 -13.14
CA VAL A 101 0.85 6.84 -14.21
C VAL A 101 -0.53 6.73 -14.85
N ALA A 102 -1.60 6.82 -14.06
CA ALA A 102 -2.97 6.80 -14.56
C ALA A 102 -3.27 7.92 -15.56
N GLN A 103 -2.75 9.14 -15.33
CA GLN A 103 -2.91 10.27 -16.24
C GLN A 103 -2.28 10.01 -17.62
N GLY A 104 -1.17 9.28 -17.68
CA GLY A 104 -0.49 8.89 -18.92
C GLY A 104 -0.83 7.51 -19.44
N ALA A 105 -1.78 6.79 -18.80
CA ALA A 105 -2.01 5.38 -19.07
C ALA A 105 -2.43 5.10 -20.52
N GLU A 106 -3.21 5.98 -21.13
CA GLU A 106 -3.65 5.84 -22.52
C GLU A 106 -2.46 5.80 -23.49
N GLN A 107 -1.48 6.69 -23.29
CA GLN A 107 -0.28 6.73 -24.12
C GLN A 107 0.62 5.51 -23.86
N LEU A 108 0.82 5.13 -22.60
CA LEU A 108 1.62 3.97 -22.22
C LEU A 108 1.03 2.65 -22.75
N ARG A 109 -0.30 2.52 -22.75
CA ARG A 109 -1.03 1.34 -23.29
C ARG A 109 -0.83 1.10 -24.77
N LYS A 110 -0.36 2.08 -25.52
CA LYS A 110 0.03 1.88 -26.94
C LYS A 110 1.27 0.99 -27.07
N HIS A 111 2.03 0.78 -25.99
CA HIS A 111 3.31 0.08 -26.01
C HIS A 111 3.38 -1.13 -25.06
N CYS A 112 2.60 -1.16 -23.99
CA CYS A 112 2.57 -2.27 -23.01
C CYS A 112 1.22 -2.32 -22.29
N ARG A 113 0.95 -3.44 -21.60
CA ARG A 113 -0.14 -3.45 -20.61
C ARG A 113 0.23 -2.55 -19.43
N VAL A 114 -0.74 -1.82 -18.87
CA VAL A 114 -0.54 -0.97 -17.69
C VAL A 114 -1.58 -1.38 -16.65
N LEU A 115 -1.13 -1.85 -15.50
CA LEU A 115 -1.99 -2.29 -14.41
C LEU A 115 -2.46 -1.09 -13.58
N VAL A 116 -3.43 -0.36 -14.08
CA VAL A 116 -3.98 0.84 -13.44
C VAL A 116 -5.44 1.04 -13.83
N SER A 117 -6.26 1.46 -12.87
CA SER A 117 -7.63 1.95 -13.11
C SER A 117 -7.64 3.36 -13.67
N SER A 118 -8.83 3.89 -14.00
CA SER A 118 -8.96 5.27 -14.48
C SER A 118 -8.56 6.28 -13.40
N PRO A 119 -8.05 7.46 -13.78
CA PRO A 119 -7.73 8.53 -12.82
C PRO A 119 -8.91 8.89 -11.92
N GLU A 120 -10.12 8.99 -12.47
CA GLU A 120 -11.34 9.35 -11.75
C GLU A 120 -11.65 8.32 -10.66
N GLN A 121 -11.56 7.02 -11.00
CA GLN A 121 -11.80 5.94 -10.04
C GLN A 121 -10.74 5.94 -8.93
N LEU A 122 -9.46 6.09 -9.28
CA LEU A 122 -8.38 6.14 -8.30
C LEU A 122 -8.53 7.34 -7.35
N HIS A 123 -8.88 8.52 -7.87
CA HIS A 123 -9.06 9.73 -7.07
C HIS A 123 -10.25 9.59 -6.11
N ALA A 124 -11.41 9.11 -6.59
CA ALA A 124 -12.58 8.90 -5.75
C ALA A 124 -12.32 7.91 -4.60
N LEU A 125 -11.53 6.85 -4.87
CA LEU A 125 -11.18 5.86 -3.88
C LEU A 125 -10.12 6.33 -2.87
N HIS A 126 -9.21 7.21 -3.30
CA HIS A 126 -8.16 7.75 -2.43
C HIS A 126 -8.64 8.92 -1.56
N HIS A 127 -9.63 9.68 -2.03
CA HIS A 127 -10.23 10.78 -1.29
C HIS A 127 -11.03 10.24 -0.10
N LYS A 128 -10.53 10.44 1.12
CA LYS A 128 -11.07 9.80 2.33
C LYS A 128 -12.57 10.03 2.57
N TYR A 129 -13.08 11.21 2.21
CA TYR A 129 -14.51 11.50 2.34
C TYR A 129 -15.31 10.80 1.24
N ASP A 130 -14.91 10.93 -0.04
CA ASP A 130 -15.67 10.40 -1.17
C ASP A 130 -15.74 8.87 -1.11
N PHE A 131 -14.63 8.21 -0.74
CA PHE A 131 -14.59 6.77 -0.49
C PHE A 131 -15.63 6.35 0.57
N ILE A 132 -15.68 7.06 1.71
CA ILE A 132 -16.64 6.76 2.77
C ILE A 132 -18.08 6.96 2.30
N GLN A 133 -18.39 8.05 1.59
CA GLN A 133 -19.73 8.29 1.06
C GLN A 133 -20.12 7.23 0.02
N LEU A 134 -19.19 6.84 -0.84
CA LEU A 134 -19.40 5.78 -1.83
C LEU A 134 -19.72 4.44 -1.14
N ALA A 135 -18.90 4.01 -0.17
CA ALA A 135 -19.13 2.77 0.57
C ALA A 135 -20.46 2.82 1.37
N LYS A 136 -20.79 3.97 1.98
CA LYS A 136 -22.05 4.18 2.70
C LYS A 136 -23.25 4.05 1.76
N SER A 137 -23.18 4.59 0.55
CA SER A 137 -24.25 4.47 -0.45
C SER A 137 -24.53 3.04 -0.91
N MET A 138 -23.53 2.17 -0.77
CA MET A 138 -23.61 0.72 -1.04
C MET A 138 -24.11 -0.10 0.16
N GLY A 139 -24.45 0.55 1.29
CA GLY A 139 -24.86 -0.12 2.53
C GLY A 139 -23.72 -0.81 3.30
N LEU A 140 -22.46 -0.48 2.98
CA LEU A 140 -21.29 -1.03 3.65
C LEU A 140 -20.96 -0.26 4.94
N SER A 141 -20.47 -0.97 5.94
CA SER A 141 -20.13 -0.37 7.24
C SER A 141 -18.89 0.52 7.12
N VAL A 142 -19.08 1.80 7.43
CA VAL A 142 -18.03 2.84 7.49
C VAL A 142 -18.34 3.78 8.66
N PRO A 143 -17.34 4.43 9.27
CA PRO A 143 -17.58 5.42 10.32
C PRO A 143 -18.22 6.69 9.76
N ASP A 144 -19.05 7.35 10.56
CA ASP A 144 -19.52 8.68 10.22
C ASP A 144 -18.33 9.61 9.97
N THR A 145 -18.40 10.35 8.88
CA THR A 145 -17.29 11.18 8.42
C THR A 145 -17.83 12.49 7.85
N TYR A 146 -17.23 13.59 8.27
CA TYR A 146 -17.55 14.95 7.81
C TYR A 146 -16.35 15.52 7.05
N LEU A 147 -16.60 16.14 5.91
CA LEU A 147 -15.61 16.91 5.15
C LEU A 147 -15.53 18.33 5.71
N ILE A 148 -14.33 18.87 5.82
CA ILE A 148 -14.05 20.19 6.37
C ILE A 148 -13.08 20.90 5.44
N GLN A 149 -13.56 21.96 4.79
CA GLN A 149 -12.83 22.68 3.75
C GLN A 149 -12.41 24.09 4.16
N ASN A 150 -12.93 24.57 5.31
CA ASN A 150 -12.63 25.90 5.86
C ASN A 150 -12.90 25.95 7.36
N SER A 151 -12.42 27.01 8.01
CA SER A 151 -12.56 27.22 9.45
C SER A 151 -13.99 27.38 9.92
N GLN A 152 -14.88 27.91 9.09
CA GLN A 152 -16.28 28.09 9.45
C GLN A 152 -16.97 26.73 9.56
N GLU A 153 -16.80 25.86 8.58
CA GLU A 153 -17.31 24.47 8.63
C GLU A 153 -16.75 23.71 9.84
N GLN A 154 -15.47 23.94 10.16
CA GLN A 154 -14.87 23.35 11.37
C GLN A 154 -15.59 23.78 12.64
N LEU A 155 -15.85 25.08 12.82
CA LEU A 155 -16.52 25.60 13.98
C LEU A 155 -17.97 25.09 14.09
N GLU A 156 -18.70 25.07 13.00
CA GLU A 156 -20.10 24.59 12.96
C GLU A 156 -20.16 23.09 13.35
N ILE A 157 -19.29 22.27 12.82
CA ILE A 157 -19.23 20.83 13.11
C ILE A 157 -18.72 20.57 14.53
N GLN A 158 -17.75 21.33 15.01
CA GLN A 158 -17.14 21.11 16.33
C GLN A 158 -18.15 21.06 17.48
N HIS A 159 -19.17 21.91 17.45
CA HIS A 159 -20.25 21.91 18.45
C HIS A 159 -21.08 20.62 18.42
N VAL A 160 -21.25 20.01 17.26
CA VAL A 160 -21.95 18.73 17.07
C VAL A 160 -21.07 17.58 17.55
N LEU A 161 -19.79 17.59 17.15
CA LEU A 161 -18.85 16.51 17.40
C LEU A 161 -18.52 16.36 18.90
N ILE A 162 -18.35 17.46 19.62
CA ILE A 162 -18.08 17.44 21.09
C ILE A 162 -19.18 16.69 21.86
N LYS A 163 -20.42 16.72 21.39
CA LYS A 163 -21.57 16.08 22.05
C LYS A 163 -21.79 14.62 21.58
N SER A 164 -21.21 14.22 20.46
CA SER A 164 -21.54 12.96 19.78
C SER A 164 -20.46 11.87 19.88
N GLY A 165 -19.39 12.07 20.66
CA GLY A 165 -18.37 11.08 20.91
C GLY A 165 -16.95 11.50 20.52
N GLU A 166 -16.10 10.53 20.27
CA GLU A 166 -14.68 10.74 19.93
C GLU A 166 -14.47 10.79 18.42
N TRP A 167 -13.63 11.71 17.96
CA TRP A 167 -13.39 11.97 16.54
C TRP A 167 -11.90 12.03 16.23
N VAL A 168 -11.53 11.41 15.10
CA VAL A 168 -10.19 11.50 14.53
C VAL A 168 -10.19 12.56 13.44
N TRP A 169 -9.23 13.47 13.50
CA TRP A 169 -9.02 14.48 12.48
C TRP A 169 -7.84 14.08 11.60
N LYS A 170 -8.04 14.07 10.29
CA LYS A 170 -6.99 13.71 9.34
C LYS A 170 -7.13 14.49 8.04
N PRO A 171 -6.02 14.87 7.37
CA PRO A 171 -6.10 15.42 6.03
C PRO A 171 -6.77 14.42 5.08
N VAL A 172 -7.56 14.94 4.13
CA VAL A 172 -8.22 14.11 3.12
C VAL A 172 -7.20 13.25 2.38
N TYR A 173 -6.08 13.83 2.00
CA TYR A 173 -4.93 13.15 1.42
C TYR A 173 -3.79 13.13 2.44
N SER A 174 -3.40 11.94 2.88
CA SER A 174 -2.26 11.77 3.79
C SER A 174 -1.80 10.33 3.81
N ARG A 175 -0.49 10.10 4.06
CA ARG A 175 0.13 8.78 4.19
C ARG A 175 0.66 8.56 5.60
N PHE A 176 0.84 7.26 5.96
CA PHE A 176 1.49 6.83 7.20
C PHE A 176 0.93 7.50 8.46
N ALA A 177 -0.36 7.85 8.46
CA ALA A 177 -1.01 8.62 9.51
C ALA A 177 -0.29 9.95 9.85
N ALA A 178 0.50 10.50 8.91
CA ALA A 178 1.08 11.82 9.07
C ALA A 178 -0.04 12.86 9.29
N LYS A 179 0.13 13.71 10.30
CA LYS A 179 -0.84 14.75 10.68
C LYS A 179 -2.20 14.23 11.21
N VAL A 180 -2.36 12.92 11.45
CA VAL A 180 -3.56 12.39 12.11
C VAL A 180 -3.60 12.84 13.57
N ARG A 181 -4.74 13.38 14.01
CA ARG A 181 -4.98 13.83 15.38
C ARG A 181 -5.98 12.91 16.06
N MET A 182 -5.51 12.15 17.03
CA MET A 182 -6.31 11.18 17.79
C MET A 182 -7.13 11.89 18.88
N PRO A 183 -8.34 11.40 19.22
CA PRO A 183 -9.25 12.06 20.17
C PRO A 183 -8.64 12.29 21.55
N ILE A 184 -7.80 11.35 22.01
CA ILE A 184 -7.29 11.30 23.40
C ILE A 184 -6.17 12.32 23.64
N HIS A 185 -5.52 12.86 22.61
CA HIS A 185 -4.27 13.61 22.76
C HIS A 185 -4.21 14.95 22.01
N GLN A 186 -5.18 15.27 21.15
CA GLN A 186 -5.02 16.44 20.29
C GLN A 186 -6.33 17.17 20.00
N ALA A 187 -6.28 18.49 20.18
CA ALA A 187 -7.32 19.40 19.69
C ALA A 187 -7.49 19.27 18.14
N PRO A 188 -8.63 19.69 17.59
CA PRO A 188 -8.81 19.87 16.16
C PRO A 188 -7.61 20.61 15.53
N PRO A 189 -7.34 20.42 14.22
CA PRO A 189 -6.30 21.19 13.54
C PRO A 189 -6.56 22.68 13.69
N GLY A 190 -5.50 23.50 13.79
CA GLY A 190 -5.62 24.95 13.79
C GLY A 190 -6.24 25.43 12.47
N GLU A 191 -6.93 26.56 12.51
CA GLU A 191 -7.65 27.11 11.35
C GLU A 191 -6.74 27.33 10.13
N GLU A 192 -5.47 27.64 10.37
CA GLU A 192 -4.45 27.84 9.33
C GLU A 192 -4.11 26.57 8.53
N LEU A 193 -4.47 25.39 9.02
CA LEU A 193 -4.18 24.10 8.38
C LEU A 193 -5.30 23.64 7.45
N ILE A 194 -6.48 24.26 7.53
CA ILE A 194 -7.66 23.84 6.78
C ILE A 194 -7.96 24.85 5.68
N SER A 195 -8.01 24.37 4.46
CA SER A 195 -8.41 25.16 3.28
C SER A 195 -9.01 24.25 2.23
N ARG A 196 -9.63 24.83 1.20
CA ARG A 196 -10.12 24.06 0.03
C ARG A 196 -8.99 23.29 -0.69
N GLY A 197 -7.77 23.83 -0.72
CA GLY A 197 -6.59 23.14 -1.28
C GLY A 197 -5.97 22.13 -0.31
N SER A 198 -6.37 22.14 0.97
CA SER A 198 -5.92 21.18 2.00
C SER A 198 -7.09 20.79 2.90
N PRO A 199 -8.11 20.08 2.37
CA PRO A 199 -9.29 19.70 3.13
C PRO A 199 -8.96 18.63 4.16
N TRP A 200 -9.76 18.60 5.23
CA TRP A 200 -9.68 17.62 6.32
C TRP A 200 -10.97 16.84 6.43
N VAL A 201 -10.88 15.69 7.09
CA VAL A 201 -12.06 14.97 7.57
C VAL A 201 -12.04 14.83 9.08
N ALA A 202 -13.23 14.99 9.69
CA ALA A 202 -13.51 14.50 11.03
C ALA A 202 -14.23 13.16 10.88
N GLN A 203 -13.62 12.10 11.35
CA GLN A 203 -14.15 10.73 11.25
C GLN A 203 -14.39 10.19 12.67
N ARG A 204 -15.57 9.58 12.90
CA ARG A 204 -15.88 8.95 14.18
C ARG A 204 -14.80 7.93 14.56
N TYR A 205 -14.26 8.03 15.76
CA TYR A 205 -13.30 7.08 16.28
C TYR A 205 -13.99 5.76 16.61
N ILE A 206 -13.48 4.68 16.08
CA ILE A 206 -13.95 3.32 16.36
C ILE A 206 -12.94 2.66 17.28
N HIS A 207 -13.38 2.21 18.45
CA HIS A 207 -12.55 1.42 19.36
C HIS A 207 -12.52 -0.02 18.90
N GLY A 208 -11.32 -0.56 18.64
CA GLY A 208 -11.23 -1.94 18.16
C GLY A 208 -9.85 -2.35 17.67
N ARG A 209 -9.84 -3.48 17.02
CA ARG A 209 -8.64 -4.09 16.43
C ARG A 209 -8.45 -3.60 14.99
N GLY A 210 -7.26 -3.14 14.67
CA GLY A 210 -6.91 -2.74 13.31
C GLY A 210 -6.64 -3.95 12.41
N LEU A 211 -7.32 -4.00 11.27
CA LEU A 211 -7.09 -4.96 10.20
C LEU A 211 -6.77 -4.21 8.91
N CYS A 212 -5.97 -4.82 8.05
CA CYS A 212 -5.68 -4.31 6.71
C CYS A 212 -5.90 -5.40 5.69
N THR A 213 -6.16 -5.01 4.44
CA THR A 213 -6.27 -5.96 3.33
C THR A 213 -5.36 -5.59 2.17
N TYR A 214 -5.08 -6.58 1.34
CA TYR A 214 -4.50 -6.42 0.02
C TYR A 214 -5.21 -7.35 -0.94
N SER A 215 -5.60 -6.83 -2.10
CA SER A 215 -6.28 -7.62 -3.13
C SER A 215 -5.77 -7.28 -4.52
N VAL A 216 -5.77 -8.28 -5.40
CA VAL A 216 -5.75 -8.11 -6.85
C VAL A 216 -7.16 -8.39 -7.35
N VAL A 217 -7.68 -7.47 -8.15
CA VAL A 217 -9.05 -7.47 -8.63
C VAL A 217 -9.07 -7.38 -10.14
N HIS A 218 -9.94 -8.11 -10.78
CA HIS A 218 -10.19 -8.03 -12.21
C HIS A 218 -11.69 -7.90 -12.49
N GLU A 219 -12.09 -6.79 -13.12
CA GLU A 219 -13.49 -6.49 -13.43
C GLU A 219 -14.45 -6.71 -12.25
N GLY A 220 -14.08 -6.18 -11.07
CA GLY A 220 -14.85 -6.30 -9.85
C GLY A 220 -14.79 -7.67 -9.18
N GLN A 221 -14.00 -8.61 -9.66
CA GLN A 221 -13.86 -9.94 -9.07
C GLN A 221 -12.49 -10.12 -8.41
N LEU A 222 -12.47 -10.64 -7.19
CA LEU A 222 -11.24 -10.95 -6.48
C LEU A 222 -10.52 -12.12 -7.15
N VAL A 223 -9.24 -11.93 -7.49
CA VAL A 223 -8.36 -12.99 -8.01
C VAL A 223 -7.22 -13.31 -7.05
N ALA A 224 -6.89 -12.37 -6.15
CA ALA A 224 -6.05 -12.62 -4.98
C ALA A 224 -6.50 -11.76 -3.81
N HIS A 225 -6.44 -12.31 -2.60
CA HIS A 225 -6.82 -11.58 -1.38
C HIS A 225 -5.99 -12.02 -0.17
N ALA A 226 -5.63 -11.05 0.67
CA ALA A 226 -5.05 -11.27 1.98
C ALA A 226 -5.66 -10.28 2.98
N THR A 227 -6.11 -10.78 4.13
CA THR A 227 -6.42 -9.97 5.32
C THR A 227 -5.32 -10.18 6.35
N TYR A 228 -4.88 -9.11 7.00
CA TYR A 228 -3.78 -9.17 7.96
C TYR A 228 -3.94 -8.19 9.10
N GLU A 229 -3.35 -8.55 10.22
CA GLU A 229 -3.24 -7.71 11.41
C GLU A 229 -1.89 -6.99 11.44
N SER A 230 -1.91 -5.74 11.87
CA SER A 230 -0.74 -4.90 12.07
C SER A 230 -0.46 -4.73 13.57
N LYS A 231 0.38 -5.61 14.14
CA LYS A 231 0.66 -5.60 15.58
C LYS A 231 1.69 -4.56 16.01
N PHE A 232 2.68 -4.27 15.17
CA PHE A 232 3.76 -3.33 15.46
C PHE A 232 3.82 -2.25 14.38
N ARG A 233 4.00 -0.99 14.80
CA ARG A 233 3.95 0.18 13.92
C ARG A 233 5.12 1.13 14.16
N THR A 234 5.36 2.03 13.23
CA THR A 234 6.28 3.16 13.43
C THR A 234 5.58 4.26 14.23
N GLY A 235 5.80 4.33 15.54
CA GLY A 235 5.05 5.21 16.44
C GLY A 235 3.65 4.66 16.76
N ASP A 236 2.78 5.52 17.32
CA ASP A 236 1.47 5.07 17.83
C ASP A 236 0.45 4.81 16.71
N VAL A 237 0.54 5.56 15.62
CA VAL A 237 -0.43 5.51 14.49
C VAL A 237 0.24 5.35 13.11
N GLY A 238 1.57 5.15 13.08
CA GLY A 238 2.36 5.09 11.83
C GLY A 238 2.21 3.79 11.05
N ALA A 239 3.07 3.64 10.03
CA ALA A 239 3.09 2.47 9.15
C ALA A 239 3.37 1.17 9.90
N SER A 240 2.72 0.09 9.48
CA SER A 240 2.97 -1.26 9.97
C SER A 240 4.37 -1.73 9.65
N VAL A 241 5.00 -2.41 10.60
CA VAL A 241 6.34 -3.02 10.44
C VAL A 241 6.32 -4.53 10.63
N PHE A 242 5.17 -5.07 11.03
CA PHE A 242 4.92 -6.50 11.20
C PHE A 242 3.53 -6.83 10.67
N PHE A 243 3.41 -7.89 9.90
CA PHE A 243 2.21 -8.31 9.20
C PHE A 243 1.94 -9.77 9.53
N GLU A 244 0.74 -10.06 10.02
CA GLU A 244 0.31 -11.42 10.33
C GLU A 244 -0.98 -11.72 9.58
N GLN A 245 -0.94 -12.72 8.70
CA GLN A 245 -2.11 -13.16 7.96
C GLN A 245 -3.17 -13.70 8.92
N VAL A 246 -4.41 -13.25 8.74
CA VAL A 246 -5.57 -13.71 9.49
C VAL A 246 -6.73 -13.98 8.53
N GLU A 247 -7.54 -14.99 8.84
CA GLU A 247 -8.81 -15.19 8.16
C GLU A 247 -9.86 -14.32 8.82
N HIS A 248 -10.63 -13.57 8.03
CA HIS A 248 -11.64 -12.67 8.54
C HIS A 248 -12.80 -12.49 7.55
N ASP A 249 -13.86 -13.28 7.69
CA ASP A 249 -14.97 -13.30 6.75
C ASP A 249 -15.64 -11.93 6.57
N GLY A 250 -15.85 -11.17 7.66
CA GLY A 250 -16.48 -9.86 7.58
C GLY A 250 -15.70 -8.87 6.71
N ALA A 251 -14.37 -8.81 6.85
CA ALA A 251 -13.51 -7.97 6.03
C ALA A 251 -13.49 -8.46 4.57
N TYR A 252 -13.39 -9.76 4.37
CA TYR A 252 -13.42 -10.38 3.03
C TYR A 252 -14.72 -10.06 2.28
N GLN A 253 -15.88 -10.27 2.90
CA GLN A 253 -17.17 -9.99 2.27
C GLN A 253 -17.36 -8.50 1.99
N TRP A 254 -16.91 -7.64 2.90
CA TRP A 254 -16.91 -6.20 2.70
C TRP A 254 -16.11 -5.80 1.44
N VAL A 255 -14.86 -6.29 1.32
CA VAL A 255 -14.00 -6.02 0.16
C VAL A 255 -14.63 -6.54 -1.11
N LYS A 256 -15.10 -7.80 -1.10
CA LYS A 256 -15.73 -8.46 -2.27
C LYS A 256 -16.92 -7.67 -2.79
N GLN A 257 -17.83 -7.27 -1.89
CA GLN A 257 -19.00 -6.47 -2.26
C GLN A 257 -18.61 -5.10 -2.82
N PHE A 258 -17.65 -4.43 -2.18
CA PHE A 258 -17.20 -3.12 -2.61
C PHE A 258 -16.58 -3.15 -4.00
N VAL A 259 -15.57 -4.01 -4.23
CA VAL A 259 -14.87 -4.05 -5.53
C VAL A 259 -15.78 -4.49 -6.68
N GLN A 260 -16.76 -5.33 -6.39
CA GLN A 260 -17.77 -5.75 -7.37
C GLN A 260 -18.65 -4.58 -7.78
N GLN A 261 -19.14 -3.77 -6.83
CA GLN A 261 -20.04 -2.65 -7.13
C GLN A 261 -19.34 -1.52 -7.89
N VAL A 262 -18.05 -1.29 -7.63
CA VAL A 262 -17.27 -0.27 -8.37
C VAL A 262 -16.62 -0.81 -9.64
N ALA A 263 -16.78 -2.11 -9.95
CA ALA A 263 -16.14 -2.79 -11.09
C ALA A 263 -14.63 -2.51 -11.15
N PHE A 264 -13.93 -2.54 -10.00
CA PHE A 264 -12.52 -2.22 -9.91
C PHE A 264 -11.65 -3.22 -10.67
N SER A 265 -10.53 -2.75 -11.23
CA SER A 265 -9.47 -3.62 -11.75
C SER A 265 -8.11 -3.08 -11.34
N GLY A 266 -7.26 -3.94 -10.77
CA GLY A 266 -5.91 -3.58 -10.32
C GLY A 266 -5.61 -4.06 -8.89
N GLN A 267 -4.66 -3.39 -8.25
CA GLN A 267 -4.28 -3.66 -6.85
C GLN A 267 -4.99 -2.69 -5.91
N ILE A 268 -5.55 -3.18 -4.81
CA ILE A 268 -6.28 -2.37 -3.84
C ILE A 268 -6.11 -2.91 -2.43
N GLY A 269 -6.05 -2.03 -1.45
CA GLY A 269 -6.04 -2.37 -0.03
C GLY A 269 -6.97 -1.46 0.76
N PHE A 270 -7.49 -1.98 1.86
CA PHE A 270 -8.34 -1.24 2.78
C PHE A 270 -7.81 -1.37 4.20
N ASP A 271 -7.98 -0.30 4.97
CA ASP A 271 -7.73 -0.31 6.40
C ASP A 271 -9.08 -0.35 7.13
N PHE A 272 -9.19 -1.28 8.10
CA PHE A 272 -10.40 -1.53 8.88
C PHE A 272 -10.14 -1.40 10.37
N ILE A 273 -11.20 -1.09 11.11
CA ILE A 273 -11.29 -1.33 12.55
C ILE A 273 -12.41 -2.33 12.80
N GLU A 274 -12.12 -3.40 13.53
CA GLU A 274 -13.08 -4.38 14.03
C GLU A 274 -13.47 -4.03 15.47
N GLU A 275 -14.76 -3.74 15.69
CA GLU A 275 -15.32 -3.54 17.04
C GLU A 275 -15.39 -4.86 17.82
N SER A 276 -15.63 -4.77 19.12
CA SER A 276 -15.73 -5.94 20.01
C SER A 276 -16.89 -6.89 19.67
N ASP A 277 -17.88 -6.45 18.92
CA ASP A 277 -19.01 -7.26 18.44
C ASP A 277 -18.73 -7.95 17.09
N GLY A 278 -17.52 -7.79 16.55
CA GLY A 278 -17.06 -8.39 15.28
C GLY A 278 -17.45 -7.58 14.03
N ARG A 279 -18.12 -6.44 14.15
CA ARG A 279 -18.38 -5.56 13.00
C ARG A 279 -17.09 -4.89 12.55
N VAL A 280 -16.87 -4.85 11.24
CA VAL A 280 -15.73 -4.17 10.62
C VAL A 280 -16.17 -2.86 9.96
N TYR A 281 -15.38 -1.83 10.16
CA TYR A 281 -15.58 -0.51 9.56
C TYR A 281 -14.37 -0.15 8.72
N ALA A 282 -14.56 0.06 7.42
CA ALA A 282 -13.48 0.55 6.56
C ALA A 282 -13.24 2.04 6.82
N ILE A 283 -11.99 2.39 7.14
CA ILE A 283 -11.60 3.76 7.50
C ILE A 283 -10.78 4.47 6.43
N GLU A 284 -10.22 3.70 5.47
CA GLU A 284 -9.39 4.21 4.38
C GLU A 284 -9.32 3.18 3.24
N CYS A 285 -9.26 3.67 2.01
CA CYS A 285 -8.95 2.89 0.81
C CYS A 285 -7.60 3.30 0.23
N ASN A 286 -6.81 2.31 -0.16
CA ASN A 286 -5.52 2.45 -0.84
C ASN A 286 -5.61 1.76 -2.21
N PRO A 287 -5.98 2.47 -3.32
CA PRO A 287 -6.16 1.86 -4.64
C PRO A 287 -4.80 1.60 -5.33
N ARG A 288 -3.94 0.85 -4.67
CA ARG A 288 -2.57 0.49 -5.04
C ARG A 288 -2.09 -0.72 -4.25
N ALA A 289 -0.87 -1.18 -4.52
CA ALA A 289 -0.22 -2.21 -3.70
C ALA A 289 -0.06 -1.75 -2.24
N THR A 290 -0.29 -2.68 -1.31
CA THR A 290 -0.12 -2.49 0.14
C THR A 290 0.73 -3.61 0.74
N SER A 291 1.03 -3.51 2.03
CA SER A 291 1.93 -4.44 2.71
C SER A 291 1.44 -5.89 2.76
N GLY A 292 0.17 -6.15 2.47
CA GLY A 292 -0.35 -7.52 2.37
C GLY A 292 0.32 -8.37 1.29
N ILE A 293 0.98 -7.74 0.31
CA ILE A 293 1.79 -8.44 -0.70
C ILE A 293 2.90 -9.27 -0.06
N HIS A 294 3.41 -8.84 1.10
CA HIS A 294 4.45 -9.53 1.84
C HIS A 294 4.05 -10.91 2.40
N LEU A 295 2.76 -11.19 2.46
CA LEU A 295 2.25 -12.46 2.96
C LEU A 295 2.22 -13.55 1.89
N PHE A 296 2.30 -13.18 0.62
CA PHE A 296 2.37 -14.15 -0.47
C PHE A 296 3.80 -14.66 -0.65
N HIS A 297 3.90 -15.97 -0.85
CA HIS A 297 5.15 -16.63 -1.23
C HIS A 297 5.20 -16.86 -2.75
N PRO A 298 6.39 -17.02 -3.31
CA PRO A 298 6.53 -17.28 -4.75
C PRO A 298 5.75 -18.49 -5.28
N GLY A 299 5.33 -19.41 -4.41
CA GLY A 299 4.52 -20.58 -4.80
C GLY A 299 3.01 -20.39 -4.73
N ASP A 300 2.52 -19.27 -4.18
CA ASP A 300 1.09 -19.10 -3.90
C ASP A 300 0.27 -18.71 -5.14
N GLY A 301 0.91 -18.15 -6.16
CA GLY A 301 0.25 -17.81 -7.42
C GLY A 301 -0.11 -16.34 -7.57
N LEU A 302 0.36 -15.42 -6.71
CA LEU A 302 0.11 -13.98 -6.85
C LEU A 302 0.54 -13.44 -8.23
N VAL A 303 1.68 -13.91 -8.76
CA VAL A 303 2.14 -13.53 -10.09
C VAL A 303 1.11 -13.91 -11.14
N ARG A 304 0.49 -15.09 -11.02
CA ARG A 304 -0.58 -15.52 -11.92
C ARG A 304 -1.81 -14.63 -11.83
N ALA A 305 -2.17 -14.15 -10.63
CA ALA A 305 -3.27 -13.20 -10.46
C ALA A 305 -3.04 -11.85 -11.17
N LEU A 306 -1.77 -11.44 -11.31
CA LEU A 306 -1.40 -10.20 -12.02
C LEU A 306 -1.34 -10.37 -13.55
N PHE A 307 -1.03 -11.58 -14.04
CA PHE A 307 -0.80 -11.84 -15.46
C PHE A 307 -1.99 -12.49 -16.16
N GLU A 308 -2.67 -13.41 -15.50
CA GLU A 308 -3.70 -14.29 -16.05
C GLU A 308 -4.97 -14.30 -15.19
N PRO A 309 -5.52 -13.11 -14.81
CA PRO A 309 -6.68 -13.05 -13.93
C PRO A 309 -7.89 -13.78 -14.51
N GLU A 310 -8.14 -13.69 -15.83
CA GLU A 310 -9.25 -14.36 -16.50
C GLU A 310 -9.15 -15.90 -16.38
N SER A 311 -7.93 -16.44 -16.43
CA SER A 311 -7.71 -17.88 -16.25
C SER A 311 -8.10 -18.32 -14.84
N LEU A 312 -7.75 -17.54 -13.81
CA LEU A 312 -8.14 -17.82 -12.43
C LEU A 312 -9.65 -17.73 -12.23
N LEU A 313 -10.30 -16.76 -12.82
CA LEU A 313 -11.75 -16.61 -12.78
C LEU A 313 -12.47 -17.79 -13.45
N ASN A 314 -11.98 -18.23 -14.60
CA ASN A 314 -12.51 -19.41 -15.30
C ASN A 314 -12.34 -20.71 -14.47
N GLU A 315 -11.23 -20.82 -13.74
CA GLU A 315 -10.97 -21.92 -12.80
C GLU A 315 -11.75 -21.78 -11.47
N LYS A 316 -12.42 -20.64 -11.25
CA LYS A 316 -13.08 -20.27 -9.99
C LYS A 316 -12.08 -20.34 -8.81
N LYS A 317 -10.85 -19.90 -9.05
CA LYS A 317 -9.75 -19.95 -8.08
C LYS A 317 -9.37 -18.55 -7.64
N GLU A 318 -9.37 -18.32 -6.34
CA GLU A 318 -8.81 -17.13 -5.71
C GLU A 318 -7.49 -17.48 -5.02
N ILE A 319 -6.49 -16.65 -5.18
CA ILE A 319 -5.16 -16.83 -4.59
C ILE A 319 -5.15 -16.19 -3.20
N THR A 320 -4.80 -16.98 -2.19
CA THR A 320 -4.66 -16.51 -0.80
C THR A 320 -3.30 -16.93 -0.23
N PRO A 321 -2.71 -16.14 0.68
CA PRO A 321 -1.52 -16.58 1.40
C PRO A 321 -1.85 -17.75 2.34
N GLN A 322 -0.81 -18.42 2.84
CA GLN A 322 -1.00 -19.50 3.81
C GLN A 322 -1.47 -18.93 5.15
N SER A 323 -2.41 -19.64 5.80
CA SER A 323 -2.92 -19.21 7.10
C SER A 323 -1.79 -19.11 8.14
N GLY A 324 -1.74 -17.97 8.84
CA GLY A 324 -0.75 -17.69 9.88
C GLY A 324 0.63 -17.26 9.39
N ASP A 325 0.80 -17.00 8.08
CA ASP A 325 2.02 -16.42 7.54
C ASP A 325 2.35 -15.07 8.17
N LYS A 326 3.65 -14.85 8.42
CA LYS A 326 4.14 -13.64 9.09
C LYS A 326 5.32 -13.04 8.34
N ALA A 327 5.26 -11.74 8.16
CA ALA A 327 6.33 -10.96 7.55
C ALA A 327 6.66 -9.72 8.40
N MET A 328 7.88 -9.24 8.32
CA MET A 328 8.30 -8.03 9.03
C MET A 328 9.34 -7.22 8.23
N LEU A 329 9.44 -5.96 8.58
CA LEU A 329 10.56 -5.10 8.24
C LEU A 329 11.55 -5.12 9.42
N ALA A 330 12.62 -5.89 9.33
CA ALA A 330 13.51 -6.16 10.47
C ALA A 330 14.11 -4.88 11.10
N LEU A 331 14.63 -3.94 10.30
CA LEU A 331 15.22 -2.72 10.85
C LEU A 331 14.20 -1.84 11.58
N PRO A 332 13.03 -1.49 11.01
CA PRO A 332 11.98 -0.80 11.76
C PRO A 332 11.48 -1.59 12.98
N MET A 333 11.42 -2.92 12.89
CA MET A 333 11.01 -3.78 14.01
C MET A 333 11.99 -3.72 15.18
N LEU A 334 13.31 -3.62 14.92
CA LEU A 334 14.34 -3.38 15.94
C LEU A 334 14.28 -1.96 16.51
N GLY A 335 13.88 -0.98 15.72
CA GLY A 335 13.77 0.42 16.15
C GLY A 335 12.46 0.71 16.88
N SER A 336 11.40 0.95 16.16
CA SER A 336 10.08 1.33 16.69
C SER A 336 9.32 0.16 17.29
N GLY A 337 9.44 -1.05 16.72
CA GLY A 337 8.75 -2.23 17.24
C GLY A 337 9.18 -2.60 18.66
N ILE A 338 10.48 -2.54 18.98
CA ILE A 338 10.97 -2.84 20.32
C ILE A 338 10.54 -1.78 21.34
N ARG A 339 10.37 -0.51 20.94
CA ARG A 339 9.89 0.55 21.84
C ARG A 339 8.47 0.29 22.33
N GLN A 340 7.68 -0.46 21.61
CA GLN A 340 6.33 -0.87 22.00
C GLN A 340 6.36 -2.07 22.99
N ALA A 341 7.52 -2.69 23.19
CA ALA A 341 7.74 -3.78 24.16
C ALA A 341 7.97 -3.23 25.58
N ASN A 342 7.09 -2.37 26.06
CA ASN A 342 7.18 -1.63 27.32
C ASN A 342 6.81 -2.47 28.57
N SER A 343 6.42 -3.73 28.42
CA SER A 343 6.13 -4.68 29.49
C SER A 343 6.75 -6.04 29.20
N ARG A 344 6.87 -6.92 30.22
CA ARG A 344 7.36 -8.30 30.02
C ARG A 344 6.50 -9.10 29.05
N ALA A 345 5.19 -8.88 29.05
CA ALA A 345 4.26 -9.53 28.13
C ALA A 345 4.48 -9.04 26.69
N ASN A 346 4.59 -7.73 26.50
CA ASN A 346 4.85 -7.11 25.20
C ASN A 346 6.23 -7.51 24.66
N LEU A 347 7.25 -7.61 25.51
CA LEU A 347 8.58 -8.08 25.11
C LEU A 347 8.55 -9.55 24.64
N ARG A 348 7.82 -10.43 25.34
CA ARG A 348 7.64 -11.82 24.90
C ARG A 348 6.89 -11.88 23.57
N SER A 349 5.85 -11.07 23.39
CA SER A 349 5.11 -10.95 22.12
C SER A 349 6.03 -10.51 20.98
N TRP A 350 6.84 -9.47 21.21
CA TRP A 350 7.82 -8.97 20.25
C TRP A 350 8.87 -10.04 19.90
N MET A 351 9.45 -10.73 20.88
CA MET A 351 10.40 -11.82 20.63
C MET A 351 9.77 -12.95 19.80
N THR A 352 8.54 -13.34 20.13
CA THR A 352 7.82 -14.38 19.40
C THR A 352 7.57 -13.94 17.94
N ALA A 353 7.16 -12.69 17.74
CA ALA A 353 6.95 -12.11 16.41
C ALA A 353 8.26 -12.10 15.61
N TRP A 354 9.36 -11.64 16.24
CA TRP A 354 10.69 -11.61 15.62
C TRP A 354 11.17 -12.97 15.11
N HIS A 355 11.02 -14.03 15.92
CA HIS A 355 11.48 -15.37 15.54
C HIS A 355 10.59 -16.08 14.53
N ARG A 356 9.34 -15.69 14.42
CA ARG A 356 8.37 -16.36 13.55
C ARG A 356 8.12 -15.65 12.22
N ALA A 357 8.52 -14.39 12.08
CA ALA A 357 8.29 -13.62 10.88
C ALA A 357 9.46 -13.68 9.92
N ARG A 358 9.16 -13.71 8.63
CA ARG A 358 10.13 -13.53 7.57
C ARG A 358 10.53 -12.06 7.45
N ASP A 359 11.80 -11.74 7.38
CA ASP A 359 12.23 -10.41 6.95
C ASP A 359 11.99 -10.25 5.44
N VAL A 360 11.29 -9.19 5.06
CA VAL A 360 10.94 -8.94 3.64
C VAL A 360 12.08 -8.32 2.85
N VAL A 361 13.05 -7.70 3.51
CA VAL A 361 14.20 -7.06 2.85
C VAL A 361 15.40 -7.99 2.75
N TYR A 362 15.75 -8.66 3.85
CA TYR A 362 16.88 -9.58 3.87
C TYR A 362 16.51 -10.95 3.32
N THR A 363 17.23 -11.42 2.32
CA THR A 363 17.22 -12.83 1.91
C THR A 363 18.65 -13.30 1.63
N ARG A 364 18.93 -14.61 1.85
CA ARG A 364 20.27 -15.17 1.61
C ARG A 364 20.68 -15.09 0.15
N GLN A 365 19.72 -15.18 -0.78
CA GLN A 365 19.95 -15.16 -2.21
C GLN A 365 20.14 -13.74 -2.76
N ASP A 366 19.63 -12.71 -2.05
CA ASP A 366 19.66 -11.31 -2.50
C ASP A 366 19.89 -10.38 -1.31
N LYS A 367 21.18 -10.25 -0.92
CA LYS A 367 21.59 -9.52 0.30
C LYS A 367 21.74 -8.02 0.10
N HIS A 368 21.97 -7.56 -1.13
CA HIS A 368 22.26 -6.15 -1.42
C HIS A 368 21.18 -5.18 -0.93
N PRO A 369 19.87 -5.45 -1.10
CA PRO A 369 18.82 -4.57 -0.62
C PRO A 369 18.87 -4.31 0.90
N PHE A 370 19.31 -5.30 1.68
CA PHE A 370 19.46 -5.11 3.13
C PHE A 370 20.47 -4.01 3.47
N PHE A 371 21.63 -4.00 2.82
CA PHE A 371 22.64 -2.96 2.99
C PHE A 371 22.21 -1.63 2.36
N ALA A 372 21.49 -1.67 1.24
CA ALA A 372 20.96 -0.48 0.57
C ALA A 372 20.01 0.34 1.47
N GLN A 373 19.35 -0.27 2.46
CA GLN A 373 18.50 0.45 3.44
C GLN A 373 19.26 1.61 4.10
N ILE A 374 20.56 1.44 4.40
CA ILE A 374 21.37 2.50 5.03
C ILE A 374 21.47 3.69 4.08
N ALA A 375 21.78 3.46 2.81
CA ALA A 375 21.89 4.51 1.80
C ALA A 375 20.53 5.21 1.57
N VAL A 376 19.42 4.45 1.55
CA VAL A 376 18.05 5.00 1.46
C VAL A 376 17.74 5.90 2.64
N VAL A 377 18.01 5.47 3.87
CA VAL A 377 17.76 6.25 5.08
C VAL A 377 18.63 7.54 5.08
N LEU A 378 19.90 7.43 4.69
CA LEU A 378 20.78 8.60 4.59
C LEU A 378 20.33 9.59 3.51
N ALA A 379 19.87 9.11 2.35
CA ALA A 379 19.31 9.94 1.30
C ALA A 379 18.03 10.64 1.77
N ALA A 380 17.11 9.90 2.38
CA ALA A 380 15.89 10.45 2.95
C ALA A 380 16.16 11.45 4.08
N TRP A 381 17.16 11.21 4.93
CA TRP A 381 17.57 12.15 5.97
C TRP A 381 18.11 13.48 5.39
N ARG A 382 18.91 13.42 4.31
CA ARG A 382 19.38 14.64 3.62
C ARG A 382 18.22 15.46 3.06
N ILE A 383 17.24 14.80 2.43
CA ILE A 383 16.02 15.45 1.91
C ILE A 383 15.21 16.04 3.07
N ALA A 384 14.98 15.27 4.13
CA ALA A 384 14.24 15.70 5.30
C ALA A 384 14.83 16.97 5.92
N ARG A 385 16.16 17.02 6.03
CA ARG A 385 16.87 18.17 6.56
C ARG A 385 16.82 19.39 5.63
N ALA A 386 16.97 19.16 4.31
CA ALA A 386 16.95 20.24 3.32
C ALA A 386 15.57 20.88 3.20
N GLN A 387 14.50 20.07 3.25
CA GLN A 387 13.12 20.52 3.06
C GLN A 387 12.37 20.78 4.38
N ARG A 388 13.01 20.51 5.54
CA ARG A 388 12.41 20.66 6.89
C ARG A 388 11.14 19.82 7.07
N ILE A 389 11.15 18.60 6.55
CA ILE A 389 10.07 17.60 6.67
C ILE A 389 10.54 16.40 7.49
N THR A 390 9.62 15.53 7.88
CA THR A 390 9.98 14.29 8.61
C THR A 390 10.69 13.30 7.69
N LEU A 391 11.39 12.33 8.27
CA LEU A 391 12.05 11.25 7.53
C LEU A 391 11.04 10.42 6.71
N THR A 392 9.86 10.20 7.26
CA THR A 392 8.78 9.46 6.60
C THR A 392 8.22 10.24 5.40
N GLU A 393 7.99 11.54 5.54
CA GLU A 393 7.60 12.41 4.43
C GLU A 393 8.67 12.45 3.33
N ALA A 394 9.95 12.50 3.71
CA ALA A 394 11.06 12.51 2.75
C ALA A 394 11.13 11.26 1.85
N LEU A 395 10.62 10.13 2.33
CA LEU A 395 10.53 8.90 1.54
C LEU A 395 9.41 8.92 0.48
N THR A 396 8.50 9.89 0.53
CA THR A 396 7.31 9.89 -0.34
C THR A 396 6.96 11.24 -0.95
N HIS A 397 7.60 12.34 -0.54
CA HIS A 397 7.25 13.72 -0.92
C HIS A 397 7.20 13.98 -2.43
N ASP A 398 7.97 13.21 -3.19
CA ASP A 398 8.10 13.32 -4.64
C ASP A 398 7.13 12.43 -5.44
N ILE A 399 6.41 11.52 -4.75
CA ILE A 399 5.42 10.60 -5.34
C ILE A 399 4.01 10.78 -4.74
N GLU A 400 3.89 11.50 -3.62
CA GLU A 400 2.63 11.67 -2.90
C GLU A 400 1.63 12.47 -3.74
N TRP A 401 0.37 11.97 -3.76
CA TRP A 401 -0.74 12.65 -4.39
C TRP A 401 -1.56 13.43 -3.35
N ASN A 402 -1.77 14.72 -3.58
CA ASN A 402 -2.50 15.62 -2.69
C ASN A 402 -3.81 16.18 -3.30
N GLY A 403 -4.27 15.61 -4.42
CA GLY A 403 -5.49 16.05 -5.09
C GLY A 403 -5.31 17.21 -6.08
N GLU A 404 -4.10 17.78 -6.23
CA GLU A 404 -3.86 18.82 -7.22
C GLU A 404 -3.83 18.21 -8.63
N GLN A 405 -4.72 18.69 -9.49
CA GLN A 405 -4.61 18.47 -10.94
C GLN A 405 -3.57 19.47 -11.45
N GLN A 406 -2.43 18.98 -11.94
CA GLN A 406 -1.43 19.78 -12.63
C GLN A 406 -1.72 19.82 -14.13
#